data_30830d1b1d54ff30912fdc3450af8f66
#
_entry.id   30830d1b1d54ff30912fdc3450af8f66
#
_cell.length_a   1.000
_cell.length_b   1.000
_cell.length_c   1.000
_cell.angle_alpha   90.00
_cell.angle_beta   90.00
_cell.angle_gamma   90.00
#
_symmetry.space_group_name_H-M   'P 1'
#
loop_
_entity.id
_entity.type
_entity.pdbx_description
1 polymer ?
#
loop_
_entity_poly.entity_id
_entity_poly.type
_entity_poly.pdbx_seq_one_letter_code
_entity_poly.pdbx_strand_id
1 'polypeptide(L)'
;MWLLKRKKTVTPPESPPEPHPMTISDEVVAEAGQKPQREFVRYEPPPGVIPEDIRNAVLAMDSTPYDTLNSQCPDFVCGGFPGYPYLALQAQLPEYRRMVSVIAEEMTRKWIKVKAVGEGDDSRAPRIAQLTDALERYNVRDAFRLAVEHDGFFGRGQIYIDVRSPSGMSAWTDPAELESWLFISDKKIPKGSLLGLRVIEPVWTYPGMYNADNPLSDDFYRPSEWYVMGKTVHASRMIDLISRPVPDMLKPAYNFGGLSLVQIAEPYVNNWLRTRDSVGDMLHSFSLSGIMTDMSQALTGKRDPNYAKRAELFNRTRDNRGLLMLDKQKEEFFQFNTPLSGLDTLQAQAQEHMFFVSAIPSVKFAGLSPTGLNASSEGEIRVFYDTIAALATRLLKKPLKKVLDIIQLSEFGDIDPDITFEFEPLHELTREQLANIRKTEAETDQIYESAGAVTNNEVRERLATAPDSPYSGIDLSGEIEIVDTEENPPQDPNADPETDFTQRGD
;
A
#
# COMPACT_ATOMS: atom_id res chain seq x y z
N MET A 1 97.93 39.06 -21.88
CA MET A 1 97.22 37.82 -22.15
C MET A 1 95.75 38.05 -21.82
N TRP A 2 94.94 38.17 -22.87
CA TRP A 2 93.61 38.73 -22.85
C TRP A 2 92.55 37.61 -22.59
N LEU A 3 91.73 37.78 -21.60
CA LEU A 3 90.58 36.94 -21.34
C LEU A 3 89.30 37.63 -21.83
N LEU A 4 88.72 37.11 -22.91
CA LEU A 4 87.47 37.50 -23.49
C LEU A 4 86.29 36.98 -22.61
N LYS A 5 85.57 37.90 -22.00
CA LYS A 5 84.26 37.58 -21.34
C LYS A 5 83.17 37.42 -22.41
N ARG A 6 82.62 36.20 -22.56
CA ARG A 6 81.41 35.95 -23.34
C ARG A 6 80.20 36.58 -22.63
N LYS A 7 79.51 37.49 -23.31
CA LYS A 7 78.19 37.98 -22.93
C LYS A 7 77.16 36.82 -23.08
N LYS A 8 76.52 36.45 -22.01
CA LYS A 8 75.32 35.60 -22.07
C LYS A 8 74.17 36.45 -22.65
N THR A 9 73.64 36.06 -23.80
CA THR A 9 72.35 36.53 -24.34
C THR A 9 71.24 36.04 -23.43
N VAL A 10 70.57 37.00 -22.80
CA VAL A 10 69.32 36.72 -22.04
C VAL A 10 68.17 36.68 -23.06
N THR A 11 67.63 35.54 -23.28
CA THR A 11 66.33 35.34 -23.99
C THR A 11 65.25 36.04 -23.18
N PRO A 12 64.36 36.81 -23.80
CA PRO A 12 63.20 37.37 -23.09
C PRO A 12 62.26 36.22 -22.58
N PRO A 13 61.59 36.42 -21.43
CA PRO A 13 60.65 35.41 -20.91
C PRO A 13 59.53 35.19 -21.92
N GLU A 14 59.27 33.93 -22.22
CA GLU A 14 58.10 33.47 -22.99
C GLU A 14 56.84 34.07 -22.37
N SER A 15 56.01 34.69 -23.20
CA SER A 15 54.65 35.13 -22.80
C SER A 15 53.87 33.96 -22.26
N PRO A 16 53.05 34.14 -21.19
CA PRO A 16 52.21 33.09 -20.67
C PRO A 16 51.23 32.60 -21.78
N PRO A 17 50.99 31.30 -21.88
CA PRO A 17 50.08 30.77 -22.89
C PRO A 17 48.69 31.41 -22.71
N GLU A 18 48.12 31.86 -23.81
CA GLU A 18 46.75 32.35 -23.83
C GLU A 18 45.83 31.25 -23.29
N PRO A 19 44.81 31.58 -22.46
CA PRO A 19 43.85 30.59 -22.01
C PRO A 19 43.11 30.05 -23.22
N HIS A 20 43.35 28.78 -23.55
CA HIS A 20 42.55 28.08 -24.55
C HIS A 20 41.10 28.09 -24.06
N PRO A 21 40.12 28.50 -24.90
CA PRO A 21 38.72 28.29 -24.56
C PRO A 21 38.53 26.79 -24.32
N MET A 22 37.97 26.42 -23.17
CA MET A 22 37.53 25.04 -22.91
C MET A 22 36.43 24.73 -23.92
N THR A 23 36.81 24.22 -25.07
CA THR A 23 35.88 23.57 -26.00
C THR A 23 35.51 22.23 -25.36
N ILE A 24 34.32 22.16 -24.81
CA ILE A 24 33.70 20.87 -24.45
C ILE A 24 33.64 20.10 -25.79
N SER A 25 34.34 18.98 -25.88
CA SER A 25 34.34 18.16 -27.09
C SER A 25 32.93 17.71 -27.39
N ASP A 26 32.54 17.66 -28.66
CA ASP A 26 31.23 17.19 -29.09
C ASP A 26 30.96 15.76 -28.58
N GLU A 27 31.96 14.95 -28.30
CA GLU A 27 31.87 13.65 -27.67
C GLU A 27 31.34 13.74 -26.23
N VAL A 28 31.78 14.70 -25.42
CA VAL A 28 31.30 14.89 -24.03
C VAL A 28 29.83 15.37 -24.04
N VAL A 29 29.46 16.20 -25.03
CA VAL A 29 28.06 16.63 -25.20
C VAL A 29 27.20 15.47 -25.69
N ALA A 30 27.73 14.62 -26.56
CA ALA A 30 27.03 13.42 -27.03
C ALA A 30 26.85 12.37 -25.92
N GLU A 31 27.86 12.16 -25.07
CA GLU A 31 27.75 11.26 -23.91
C GLU A 31 26.78 11.82 -22.86
N ALA A 32 26.77 13.13 -22.60
CA ALA A 32 25.83 13.74 -21.65
C ALA A 32 24.38 13.73 -22.15
N GLY A 33 24.16 13.60 -23.46
CA GLY A 33 22.84 13.52 -24.09
C GLY A 33 22.28 12.11 -24.20
N GLN A 34 23.11 11.08 -24.10
CA GLN A 34 22.64 9.69 -24.13
C GLN A 34 22.07 9.33 -22.75
N LYS A 35 20.73 9.24 -22.68
CA LYS A 35 20.09 8.57 -21.55
C LYS A 35 20.66 7.14 -21.49
N PRO A 36 21.11 6.67 -20.30
CA PRO A 36 21.59 5.30 -20.18
C PRO A 36 20.49 4.36 -20.68
N GLN A 37 20.77 3.60 -21.74
CA GLN A 37 19.91 2.53 -22.18
C GLN A 37 19.81 1.53 -21.03
N ARG A 38 18.64 1.42 -20.42
CA ARG A 38 18.36 0.44 -19.36
C ARG A 38 17.93 -0.85 -20.07
N GLU A 39 18.82 -1.79 -20.12
CA GLU A 39 18.48 -3.15 -20.51
C GLU A 39 17.61 -3.82 -19.44
N PHE A 40 16.70 -4.68 -19.86
CA PHE A 40 15.99 -5.58 -18.95
C PHE A 40 17.00 -6.59 -18.41
N VAL A 41 17.48 -6.35 -17.20
CA VAL A 41 18.40 -7.25 -16.50
C VAL A 41 17.61 -8.27 -15.73
N ARG A 42 17.96 -9.54 -15.91
CA ARG A 42 17.35 -10.63 -15.19
C ARG A 42 17.69 -10.55 -13.70
N TYR A 43 16.69 -10.75 -12.85
CA TYR A 43 16.90 -10.94 -11.44
C TYR A 43 17.51 -12.31 -11.15
N GLU A 44 18.64 -12.36 -10.48
CA GLU A 44 19.24 -13.59 -9.97
C GLU A 44 18.95 -13.74 -8.46
N PRO A 45 18.34 -14.87 -8.05
CA PRO A 45 18.06 -15.10 -6.65
C PRO A 45 19.35 -15.36 -5.86
N PRO A 46 19.34 -15.16 -4.53
CA PRO A 46 20.46 -15.48 -3.67
C PRO A 46 20.92 -16.95 -3.81
N PRO A 47 22.20 -17.25 -3.53
CA PRO A 47 22.68 -18.62 -3.52
C PRO A 47 21.85 -19.52 -2.59
N GLY A 48 21.61 -20.76 -3.01
CA GLY A 48 20.85 -21.74 -2.23
C GLY A 48 19.33 -21.66 -2.35
N VAL A 49 18.77 -20.66 -3.05
CA VAL A 49 17.30 -20.57 -3.32
C VAL A 49 16.90 -21.61 -4.36
N ILE A 50 17.63 -21.67 -5.48
CA ILE A 50 17.48 -22.71 -6.52
C ILE A 50 18.43 -23.84 -6.17
N PRO A 51 18.04 -25.14 -6.34
CA PRO A 51 18.97 -26.26 -6.21
C PRO A 51 20.17 -26.10 -7.16
N GLU A 52 21.38 -26.34 -6.66
CA GLU A 52 22.63 -26.02 -7.39
C GLU A 52 22.79 -26.85 -8.69
N ASP A 53 22.28 -28.08 -8.71
CA ASP A 53 22.34 -29.00 -9.82
C ASP A 53 21.54 -28.54 -11.05
N ILE A 54 20.45 -27.81 -10.83
CA ILE A 54 19.56 -27.31 -11.89
C ILE A 54 19.62 -25.80 -12.10
N ARG A 55 20.40 -25.07 -11.28
CA ARG A 55 20.44 -23.59 -11.31
C ARG A 55 20.66 -23.03 -12.71
N ASN A 56 21.66 -23.53 -13.42
CA ASN A 56 22.00 -23.04 -14.75
C ASN A 56 20.90 -23.32 -15.79
N ALA A 57 20.23 -24.47 -15.68
CA ALA A 57 19.13 -24.84 -16.58
C ALA A 57 17.90 -23.93 -16.34
N VAL A 58 17.54 -23.72 -15.08
CA VAL A 58 16.42 -22.84 -14.70
C VAL A 58 16.68 -21.40 -15.13
N LEU A 59 17.90 -20.90 -14.90
CA LEU A 59 18.28 -19.58 -15.34
C LEU A 59 18.31 -19.44 -16.87
N ALA A 60 18.61 -20.48 -17.65
CA ALA A 60 18.60 -20.43 -19.11
C ALA A 60 17.19 -20.42 -19.72
N MET A 61 16.18 -20.97 -19.05
CA MET A 61 14.81 -21.07 -19.58
C MET A 61 14.15 -19.73 -19.89
N ASP A 62 14.51 -18.68 -19.17
CA ASP A 62 13.87 -17.36 -19.27
C ASP A 62 14.59 -16.38 -20.22
N SER A 63 15.58 -16.80 -21.01
CA SER A 63 16.35 -15.88 -21.84
C SER A 63 15.53 -15.25 -22.96
N THR A 64 14.66 -16.02 -23.61
CA THR A 64 13.88 -15.58 -24.76
C THR A 64 12.98 -14.36 -24.52
N PRO A 65 12.22 -14.25 -23.39
CA PRO A 65 11.45 -13.05 -23.11
C PRO A 65 12.32 -11.79 -22.94
N TYR A 66 13.49 -11.90 -22.29
CA TYR A 66 14.41 -10.77 -22.11
C TYR A 66 15.02 -10.32 -23.45
N ASP A 67 15.45 -11.26 -24.30
CA ASP A 67 16.01 -10.94 -25.61
C ASP A 67 14.96 -10.25 -26.48
N THR A 68 13.71 -10.71 -26.42
CA THR A 68 12.58 -10.09 -27.13
C THR A 68 12.30 -8.69 -26.66
N LEU A 69 12.22 -8.48 -25.34
CA LEU A 69 11.97 -7.17 -24.75
C LEU A 69 13.10 -6.19 -25.08
N ASN A 70 14.35 -6.59 -24.93
CA ASN A 70 15.51 -5.75 -25.22
C ASN A 70 15.59 -5.39 -26.70
N SER A 71 15.24 -6.31 -27.61
CA SER A 71 15.29 -6.07 -29.07
C SER A 71 14.16 -5.16 -29.56
N GLN A 72 12.96 -5.24 -28.96
CA GLN A 72 11.78 -4.51 -29.42
C GLN A 72 11.55 -3.18 -28.68
N CYS A 73 12.11 -3.02 -27.50
CA CYS A 73 11.91 -1.85 -26.64
C CYS A 73 13.23 -1.25 -26.15
N PRO A 74 14.18 -0.87 -27.05
CA PRO A 74 15.51 -0.37 -26.65
C PRO A 74 15.43 0.94 -25.84
N ASP A 75 14.38 1.74 -26.05
CA ASP A 75 14.20 3.05 -25.39
C ASP A 75 13.20 3.00 -24.22
N PHE A 76 12.92 1.83 -23.68
CA PHE A 76 11.94 1.68 -22.61
C PHE A 76 12.42 2.39 -21.33
N VAL A 77 11.77 3.51 -21.01
CA VAL A 77 12.15 4.41 -19.90
C VAL A 77 11.69 3.87 -18.54
N CYS A 78 10.64 3.06 -18.50
CA CYS A 78 10.17 2.42 -17.29
C CYS A 78 10.98 1.16 -17.06
N GLY A 79 12.05 1.25 -16.28
CA GLY A 79 12.91 0.11 -15.98
C GLY A 79 12.11 -1.12 -15.55
N GLY A 80 12.51 -2.29 -16.00
CA GLY A 80 11.93 -3.58 -15.64
C GLY A 80 11.95 -3.84 -14.13
N PHE A 81 11.89 -5.10 -13.74
CA PHE A 81 11.92 -5.48 -12.34
C PHE A 81 13.21 -4.98 -11.64
N PRO A 82 13.12 -4.13 -10.59
CA PRO A 82 14.30 -3.54 -9.98
C PRO A 82 15.07 -4.52 -9.06
N GLY A 83 14.52 -5.70 -8.82
CA GLY A 83 15.06 -6.71 -7.92
C GLY A 83 14.60 -6.55 -6.47
N TYR A 84 14.43 -7.66 -5.78
CA TYR A 84 13.97 -7.67 -4.38
C TYR A 84 14.91 -6.94 -3.42
N PRO A 85 16.25 -7.00 -3.53
CA PRO A 85 17.14 -6.26 -2.64
C PRO A 85 16.93 -4.74 -2.73
N TYR A 86 16.72 -4.22 -3.95
CA TYR A 86 16.42 -2.80 -4.13
C TYR A 86 15.08 -2.41 -3.50
N LEU A 87 14.04 -3.20 -3.73
CA LEU A 87 12.71 -2.97 -3.14
C LEU A 87 12.76 -3.04 -1.61
N ALA A 88 13.56 -3.95 -1.04
CA ALA A 88 13.76 -4.04 0.40
C ALA A 88 14.46 -2.81 1.00
N LEU A 89 15.40 -2.20 0.26
CA LEU A 89 16.01 -0.93 0.67
C LEU A 89 14.98 0.20 0.67
N GLN A 90 14.19 0.32 -0.39
CA GLN A 90 13.13 1.33 -0.49
C GLN A 90 12.04 1.14 0.59
N ALA A 91 11.70 -0.09 0.93
CA ALA A 91 10.73 -0.41 1.98
C ALA A 91 11.12 0.11 3.38
N GLN A 92 12.36 0.56 3.59
CA GLN A 92 12.79 1.18 4.84
C GLN A 92 12.36 2.64 4.95
N LEU A 93 12.08 3.32 3.82
CA LEU A 93 11.62 4.71 3.82
C LEU A 93 10.18 4.78 4.36
N PRO A 94 9.89 5.74 5.25
CA PRO A 94 8.59 5.81 5.93
C PRO A 94 7.42 6.03 4.96
N GLU A 95 7.64 6.71 3.85
CA GLU A 95 6.63 6.96 2.82
C GLU A 95 6.13 5.65 2.21
N TYR A 96 7.03 4.78 1.74
CA TYR A 96 6.65 3.48 1.17
C TYR A 96 6.07 2.55 2.22
N ARG A 97 6.69 2.51 3.40
CA ARG A 97 6.19 1.67 4.50
C ARG A 97 4.77 2.03 4.87
N ARG A 98 4.47 3.33 4.99
CA ARG A 98 3.12 3.80 5.32
C ARG A 98 2.10 3.45 4.24
N MET A 99 2.45 3.62 2.94
CA MET A 99 1.57 3.24 1.83
C MET A 99 1.16 1.77 1.90
N VAL A 100 2.13 0.88 2.09
CA VAL A 100 1.88 -0.56 2.10
C VAL A 100 1.15 -0.99 3.37
N SER A 101 1.60 -0.54 4.55
CA SER A 101 1.01 -0.97 5.81
C SER A 101 -0.44 -0.52 5.97
N VAL A 102 -0.79 0.72 5.58
CA VAL A 102 -2.18 1.19 5.66
C VAL A 102 -3.12 0.33 4.82
N ILE A 103 -2.72 -0.03 3.60
CA ILE A 103 -3.55 -0.89 2.73
C ILE A 103 -3.72 -2.27 3.36
N ALA A 104 -2.63 -2.91 3.81
CA ALA A 104 -2.67 -4.25 4.39
C ALA A 104 -3.45 -4.28 5.71
N GLU A 105 -3.27 -3.28 6.57
CA GLU A 105 -4.01 -3.11 7.82
C GLU A 105 -5.50 -2.93 7.56
N GLU A 106 -5.90 -2.05 6.63
CA GLU A 106 -7.31 -1.82 6.35
C GLU A 106 -7.97 -3.02 5.66
N MET A 107 -7.27 -3.76 4.79
CA MET A 107 -7.78 -5.00 4.20
C MET A 107 -8.08 -6.08 5.23
N THR A 108 -7.43 -6.05 6.38
CA THR A 108 -7.56 -7.07 7.44
C THR A 108 -8.12 -6.52 8.75
N ARG A 109 -8.41 -5.22 8.84
CA ARG A 109 -8.89 -4.56 10.06
C ARG A 109 -10.26 -5.11 10.50
N LYS A 110 -11.20 -5.12 9.58
CA LYS A 110 -12.50 -5.77 9.71
C LYS A 110 -12.40 -7.10 8.97
N TRP A 111 -12.08 -8.14 9.70
CA TRP A 111 -11.76 -9.44 9.14
C TRP A 111 -12.99 -10.13 8.51
N ILE A 112 -13.01 -11.41 8.52
CA ILE A 112 -14.10 -12.24 8.02
C ILE A 112 -14.97 -12.72 9.16
N LYS A 113 -16.28 -12.84 8.90
CA LYS A 113 -17.24 -13.53 9.75
C LYS A 113 -17.63 -14.84 9.07
N VAL A 114 -17.38 -15.96 9.75
CA VAL A 114 -17.82 -17.28 9.28
C VAL A 114 -19.32 -17.42 9.52
N LYS A 115 -20.04 -17.89 8.53
CA LYS A 115 -21.49 -18.10 8.60
C LYS A 115 -21.91 -19.37 7.86
N ALA A 116 -23.06 -19.93 8.22
CA ALA A 116 -23.72 -20.94 7.44
C ALA A 116 -24.79 -20.34 6.50
N VAL A 117 -24.98 -20.95 5.36
CA VAL A 117 -26.02 -20.59 4.39
C VAL A 117 -27.15 -21.64 4.49
N GLY A 118 -28.41 -21.23 4.72
CA GLY A 118 -29.58 -22.08 4.74
C GLY A 118 -30.23 -22.23 6.12
N GLU A 119 -31.41 -22.89 6.14
CA GLU A 119 -32.16 -23.24 7.37
C GLU A 119 -31.40 -24.29 8.17
N GLY A 120 -31.08 -24.02 9.43
CA GLY A 120 -30.35 -24.92 10.33
C GLY A 120 -29.13 -24.36 10.97
N ASP A 121 -29.07 -23.03 11.13
CA ASP A 121 -27.93 -22.27 11.69
C ASP A 121 -27.55 -22.75 13.10
N ASP A 122 -28.52 -23.10 13.93
CA ASP A 122 -28.30 -23.58 15.31
C ASP A 122 -27.50 -24.89 15.41
N SER A 123 -27.68 -25.83 14.47
CA SER A 123 -26.93 -27.08 14.47
C SER A 123 -25.48 -26.94 14.09
N ARG A 124 -25.14 -25.88 13.33
CA ARG A 124 -23.80 -25.55 12.83
C ARG A 124 -23.04 -24.55 13.72
N ALA A 125 -23.73 -23.89 14.65
CA ALA A 125 -23.14 -22.89 15.53
C ALA A 125 -21.88 -23.38 16.27
N PRO A 126 -21.82 -24.60 16.86
CA PRO A 126 -20.61 -25.10 17.48
C PRO A 126 -19.45 -25.29 16.49
N ARG A 127 -19.77 -25.69 15.26
CA ARG A 127 -18.76 -25.88 14.21
C ARG A 127 -18.19 -24.55 13.73
N ILE A 128 -19.02 -23.52 13.60
CA ILE A 128 -18.62 -22.16 13.26
C ILE A 128 -17.72 -21.57 14.36
N ALA A 129 -18.09 -21.77 15.64
CA ALA A 129 -17.27 -21.32 16.76
C ALA A 129 -15.88 -21.98 16.75
N GLN A 130 -15.80 -23.31 16.56
CA GLN A 130 -14.52 -24.01 16.45
C GLN A 130 -13.68 -23.58 15.26
N LEU A 131 -14.31 -23.24 14.10
CA LEU A 131 -13.61 -22.71 12.95
C LEU A 131 -13.06 -21.30 13.21
N THR A 132 -13.81 -20.47 13.92
CA THR A 132 -13.35 -19.14 14.32
C THR A 132 -12.13 -19.25 15.25
N ASP A 133 -12.18 -20.13 16.25
CA ASP A 133 -11.05 -20.41 17.14
C ASP A 133 -9.84 -20.98 16.37
N ALA A 134 -10.09 -21.85 15.37
CA ALA A 134 -9.04 -22.40 14.54
C ALA A 134 -8.37 -21.31 13.64
N LEU A 135 -9.15 -20.39 13.07
CA LEU A 135 -8.62 -19.27 12.31
C LEU A 135 -7.69 -18.38 13.16
N GLU A 136 -8.03 -18.15 14.43
CA GLU A 136 -7.19 -17.44 15.39
C GLU A 136 -5.96 -18.25 15.78
N ARG A 137 -6.12 -19.52 16.11
CA ARG A 137 -5.02 -20.43 16.50
C ARG A 137 -3.95 -20.56 15.41
N TYR A 138 -4.34 -20.58 14.14
CA TYR A 138 -3.40 -20.62 13.00
C TYR A 138 -2.95 -19.22 12.55
N ASN A 139 -3.33 -18.14 13.25
CA ASN A 139 -3.00 -16.76 12.91
C ASN A 139 -3.27 -16.42 11.44
N VAL A 140 -4.40 -16.88 10.89
CA VAL A 140 -4.72 -16.73 9.48
C VAL A 140 -4.76 -15.26 9.07
N ARG A 141 -5.37 -14.40 9.91
CA ARG A 141 -5.47 -12.96 9.67
C ARG A 141 -4.09 -12.30 9.51
N ASP A 142 -3.16 -12.58 10.43
CA ASP A 142 -1.82 -12.00 10.39
C ASP A 142 -0.99 -12.55 9.23
N ALA A 143 -1.15 -13.83 8.88
CA ALA A 143 -0.50 -14.42 7.71
C ALA A 143 -0.94 -13.73 6.42
N PHE A 144 -2.24 -13.48 6.26
CA PHE A 144 -2.77 -12.76 5.09
C PHE A 144 -2.34 -11.28 5.09
N ARG A 145 -2.36 -10.59 6.25
CA ARG A 145 -1.87 -9.23 6.36
C ARG A 145 -0.41 -9.11 5.91
N LEU A 146 0.46 -9.96 6.45
CA LEU A 146 1.88 -9.97 6.09
C LEU A 146 2.09 -10.31 4.60
N ALA A 147 1.33 -11.24 4.04
CA ALA A 147 1.42 -11.56 2.61
C ALA A 147 0.95 -10.41 1.72
N VAL A 148 -0.07 -9.64 2.13
CA VAL A 148 -0.48 -8.40 1.44
C VAL A 148 0.60 -7.32 1.56
N GLU A 149 1.28 -7.19 2.71
CA GLU A 149 2.43 -6.29 2.84
C GLU A 149 3.55 -6.70 1.88
N HIS A 150 3.87 -7.99 1.75
CA HIS A 150 4.85 -8.48 0.78
C HIS A 150 4.44 -8.20 -0.67
N ASP A 151 3.15 -8.34 -1.02
CA ASP A 151 2.66 -7.92 -2.33
C ASP A 151 2.86 -6.41 -2.55
N GLY A 152 2.61 -5.60 -1.54
CA GLY A 152 2.85 -4.16 -1.60
C GLY A 152 4.32 -3.80 -1.81
N PHE A 153 5.22 -4.40 -1.04
CA PHE A 153 6.66 -4.12 -1.11
C PHE A 153 7.34 -4.74 -2.33
N PHE A 154 7.01 -6.00 -2.65
CA PHE A 154 7.75 -6.81 -3.62
C PHE A 154 6.97 -7.15 -4.89
N GLY A 155 5.65 -6.86 -4.92
CA GLY A 155 4.75 -7.22 -6.03
C GLY A 155 4.23 -8.66 -5.95
N ARG A 156 4.56 -9.42 -4.92
CA ARG A 156 4.05 -10.78 -4.66
C ARG A 156 4.11 -11.08 -3.18
N GLY A 157 3.03 -11.63 -2.62
CA GLY A 157 3.02 -12.25 -1.31
C GLY A 157 2.78 -13.74 -1.45
N GLN A 158 3.50 -14.57 -0.69
CA GLN A 158 3.36 -16.03 -0.74
C GLN A 158 3.12 -16.60 0.64
N ILE A 159 2.14 -17.53 0.72
CA ILE A 159 1.83 -18.28 1.93
C ILE A 159 2.00 -19.77 1.63
N TYR A 160 2.89 -20.43 2.33
CA TYR A 160 3.05 -21.89 2.30
C TYR A 160 2.08 -22.54 3.29
N ILE A 161 1.37 -23.57 2.82
CA ILE A 161 0.44 -24.36 3.61
C ILE A 161 1.20 -25.56 4.17
N ASP A 162 1.51 -25.52 5.45
CA ASP A 162 2.27 -26.58 6.13
C ASP A 162 1.33 -27.68 6.65
N VAL A 163 1.29 -28.79 5.92
CA VAL A 163 0.48 -29.97 6.24
C VAL A 163 1.41 -31.14 6.57
N ARG A 164 1.05 -31.97 7.52
CA ARG A 164 1.79 -33.18 7.85
C ARG A 164 1.82 -34.15 6.68
N SER A 165 3.01 -34.70 6.43
CA SER A 165 3.20 -35.85 5.56
C SER A 165 2.51 -37.09 6.14
N PRO A 166 2.19 -38.11 5.35
CA PRO A 166 1.72 -39.41 5.83
C PRO A 166 2.65 -40.04 6.86
N SER A 167 3.94 -39.68 6.87
CA SER A 167 4.91 -40.10 7.90
C SER A 167 4.69 -39.42 9.27
N GLY A 168 3.78 -38.47 9.39
CA GLY A 168 3.49 -37.70 10.61
C GLY A 168 4.40 -36.51 10.86
N MET A 169 5.41 -36.28 10.01
CA MET A 169 6.30 -35.12 10.07
C MET A 169 5.78 -33.98 9.19
N SER A 170 6.33 -32.76 9.34
CA SER A 170 6.06 -31.67 8.40
C SER A 170 6.46 -32.08 6.99
N ALA A 171 5.63 -31.73 5.99
CA ALA A 171 5.94 -31.99 4.58
C ALA A 171 7.29 -31.38 4.16
N TRP A 172 7.73 -30.31 4.83
CA TRP A 172 9.04 -29.69 4.60
C TRP A 172 10.22 -30.66 4.75
N THR A 173 10.09 -31.72 5.56
CA THR A 173 11.12 -32.72 5.77
C THR A 173 11.08 -33.90 4.79
N ASP A 174 10.03 -33.98 3.97
CA ASP A 174 9.79 -35.03 2.99
C ASP A 174 9.73 -34.44 1.57
N PRO A 175 10.83 -34.50 0.78
CA PRO A 175 10.87 -33.94 -0.56
C PRO A 175 9.78 -34.48 -1.50
N ALA A 176 9.48 -35.78 -1.42
CA ALA A 176 8.45 -36.39 -2.26
C ALA A 176 7.05 -35.83 -1.94
N GLU A 177 6.81 -35.52 -0.68
CA GLU A 177 5.56 -34.89 -0.28
C GLU A 177 5.50 -33.43 -0.70
N LEU A 178 6.61 -32.66 -0.63
CA LEU A 178 6.66 -31.28 -1.10
C LEU A 178 6.36 -31.12 -2.58
N GLU A 179 6.90 -32.02 -3.39
CA GLU A 179 6.73 -32.03 -4.84
C GLU A 179 5.35 -32.55 -5.26
N SER A 180 4.64 -33.24 -4.36
CA SER A 180 3.33 -33.80 -4.66
C SER A 180 2.23 -32.73 -4.61
N TRP A 181 1.21 -32.92 -5.46
CA TRP A 181 0.01 -32.08 -5.44
C TRP A 181 -0.72 -32.16 -4.10
N LEU A 182 -1.06 -31.02 -3.51
CA LEU A 182 -1.92 -30.94 -2.33
C LEU A 182 -3.38 -30.94 -2.77
N PHE A 183 -3.98 -32.15 -2.85
CA PHE A 183 -5.40 -32.28 -3.06
C PHE A 183 -6.17 -31.94 -1.78
N ILE A 184 -7.21 -31.11 -1.92
CA ILE A 184 -8.11 -30.77 -0.81
C ILE A 184 -9.12 -31.91 -0.66
N SER A 185 -8.75 -32.92 0.11
CA SER A 185 -9.56 -34.11 0.38
C SER A 185 -9.21 -34.72 1.75
N ASP A 186 -10.16 -35.45 2.34
CA ASP A 186 -10.01 -36.18 3.59
C ASP A 186 -8.83 -37.17 3.60
N LYS A 187 -8.55 -37.78 2.45
CA LYS A 187 -7.43 -38.73 2.29
C LYS A 187 -6.05 -38.05 2.35
N LYS A 188 -5.94 -36.82 1.85
CA LYS A 188 -4.67 -36.11 1.80
C LYS A 188 -4.46 -35.20 3.01
N ILE A 189 -5.56 -34.71 3.58
CA ILE A 189 -5.58 -33.80 4.74
C ILE A 189 -6.42 -34.43 5.84
N PRO A 190 -5.88 -35.44 6.58
CA PRO A 190 -6.56 -36.07 7.69
C PRO A 190 -6.67 -35.12 8.88
N LYS A 191 -7.53 -35.47 9.85
CA LYS A 191 -7.69 -34.68 11.08
C LYS A 191 -6.35 -34.41 11.79
N GLY A 192 -6.17 -33.15 12.20
CA GLY A 192 -4.97 -32.69 12.89
C GLY A 192 -3.73 -32.61 12.01
N SER A 193 -3.86 -32.62 10.66
CA SER A 193 -2.72 -32.58 9.75
C SER A 193 -2.21 -31.18 9.45
N LEU A 194 -3.03 -30.14 9.55
CA LEU A 194 -2.60 -28.78 9.35
C LEU A 194 -1.68 -28.33 10.50
N LEU A 195 -0.45 -27.94 10.17
CA LEU A 195 0.53 -27.43 11.13
C LEU A 195 0.51 -25.90 11.22
N GLY A 196 0.15 -25.23 10.12
CA GLY A 196 0.04 -23.78 10.07
C GLY A 196 0.20 -23.20 8.67
N LEU A 197 0.18 -21.87 8.63
CA LEU A 197 0.45 -21.07 7.45
C LEU A 197 1.77 -20.33 7.65
N ARG A 198 2.65 -20.39 6.65
CA ARG A 198 3.96 -19.73 6.73
C ARG A 198 4.09 -18.74 5.59
N VAL A 199 4.19 -17.47 5.92
CA VAL A 199 4.44 -16.42 4.92
C VAL A 199 5.91 -16.44 4.55
N ILE A 200 6.19 -16.45 3.26
CA ILE A 200 7.54 -16.48 2.72
C ILE A 200 7.79 -15.19 1.95
N GLU A 201 8.90 -14.54 2.27
CA GLU A 201 9.33 -13.36 1.53
C GLU A 201 9.79 -13.75 0.12
N PRO A 202 9.39 -13.01 -0.94
CA PRO A 202 9.66 -13.40 -2.33
C PRO A 202 11.12 -13.56 -2.70
N VAL A 203 12.04 -12.96 -1.95
CA VAL A 203 13.49 -13.11 -2.16
C VAL A 203 13.98 -14.56 -1.97
N TRP A 204 13.26 -15.34 -1.15
CA TRP A 204 13.61 -16.74 -0.83
C TRP A 204 12.92 -17.77 -1.73
N THR A 205 12.16 -17.29 -2.73
CA THR A 205 11.43 -18.16 -3.66
C THR A 205 11.74 -17.81 -5.10
N TYR A 206 11.84 -18.84 -5.93
CA TYR A 206 12.02 -18.65 -7.39
C TYR A 206 11.06 -19.57 -8.14
N PRO A 207 10.45 -19.13 -9.26
CA PRO A 207 9.56 -19.98 -10.06
C PRO A 207 10.33 -21.12 -10.71
N GLY A 208 9.70 -22.30 -10.74
CA GLY A 208 10.16 -23.45 -11.49
C GLY A 208 9.62 -23.45 -12.92
N MET A 209 9.26 -24.64 -13.39
CA MET A 209 8.74 -24.87 -14.74
C MET A 209 7.38 -24.18 -14.92
N TYR A 210 7.17 -23.62 -16.10
CA TYR A 210 5.89 -23.05 -16.51
C TYR A 210 5.61 -23.33 -18.00
N ASN A 211 4.35 -23.35 -18.37
CA ASN A 211 3.90 -23.56 -19.75
C ASN A 211 3.84 -22.21 -20.50
N ALA A 212 4.59 -22.10 -21.60
CA ALA A 212 4.57 -20.93 -22.49
C ALA A 212 4.02 -21.26 -23.90
N ASP A 213 3.62 -22.51 -24.15
CA ASP A 213 3.34 -22.99 -25.53
C ASP A 213 1.87 -22.78 -25.93
N ASN A 214 0.93 -22.93 -24.97
CA ASN A 214 -0.49 -22.91 -25.30
C ASN A 214 -1.26 -21.89 -24.43
N PRO A 215 -1.67 -20.75 -25.01
CA PRO A 215 -2.43 -19.71 -24.26
C PRO A 215 -3.85 -20.11 -23.87
N LEU A 216 -4.37 -21.22 -24.39
CA LEU A 216 -5.69 -21.77 -24.05
C LEU A 216 -5.63 -22.76 -22.88
N SER A 217 -4.43 -23.07 -22.38
CA SER A 217 -4.24 -23.95 -21.23
C SER A 217 -4.38 -23.18 -19.92
N ASP A 218 -4.97 -23.82 -18.90
CA ASP A 218 -5.17 -23.23 -17.57
C ASP A 218 -3.85 -22.94 -16.85
N ASP A 219 -2.78 -23.62 -17.21
CA ASP A 219 -1.43 -23.48 -16.67
C ASP A 219 -0.54 -22.51 -17.44
N PHE A 220 -1.09 -21.85 -18.49
CA PHE A 220 -0.33 -20.91 -19.31
C PHE A 220 0.24 -19.75 -18.47
N TYR A 221 1.56 -19.54 -18.55
CA TYR A 221 2.33 -18.58 -17.74
C TYR A 221 2.00 -18.67 -16.24
N ARG A 222 1.92 -19.90 -15.72
CA ARG A 222 1.79 -20.19 -14.28
C ARG A 222 2.83 -21.23 -13.88
N PRO A 223 3.69 -20.95 -12.89
CA PRO A 223 4.62 -21.94 -12.39
C PRO A 223 3.88 -23.14 -11.79
N SER A 224 4.27 -24.35 -12.19
CA SER A 224 3.76 -25.58 -11.59
C SER A 224 4.41 -25.90 -10.24
N GLU A 225 5.59 -25.32 -10.01
CA GLU A 225 6.41 -25.51 -8.82
C GLU A 225 7.21 -24.26 -8.48
N TRP A 226 7.63 -24.18 -7.23
CA TRP A 226 8.47 -23.11 -6.70
C TRP A 226 9.71 -23.68 -6.05
N TYR A 227 10.85 -23.09 -6.31
CA TYR A 227 12.08 -23.36 -5.58
C TYR A 227 12.13 -22.51 -4.31
N VAL A 228 12.26 -23.14 -3.16
CA VAL A 228 12.31 -22.48 -1.84
C VAL A 228 13.51 -23.00 -1.08
N MET A 229 14.55 -22.21 -0.95
CA MET A 229 15.78 -22.60 -0.22
C MET A 229 16.31 -23.98 -0.62
N GLY A 230 16.45 -24.20 -1.91
CA GLY A 230 17.01 -25.45 -2.47
C GLY A 230 16.05 -26.64 -2.50
N LYS A 231 14.78 -26.45 -2.18
CA LYS A 231 13.74 -27.48 -2.28
C LYS A 231 12.70 -27.11 -3.32
N THR A 232 12.18 -28.12 -3.98
CA THR A 232 11.06 -27.96 -4.91
C THR A 232 9.75 -28.12 -4.17
N VAL A 233 8.85 -27.13 -4.31
CA VAL A 233 7.54 -27.11 -3.67
C VAL A 233 6.48 -27.00 -4.74
N HIS A 234 5.53 -27.93 -4.79
CA HIS A 234 4.43 -27.88 -5.75
C HIS A 234 3.55 -26.64 -5.55
N ALA A 235 3.17 -25.96 -6.63
CA ALA A 235 2.40 -24.70 -6.57
C ALA A 235 1.08 -24.83 -5.81
N SER A 236 0.45 -26.02 -5.78
CA SER A 236 -0.79 -26.24 -5.01
C SER A 236 -0.61 -26.05 -3.49
N ARG A 237 0.63 -26.13 -2.98
CA ARG A 237 0.96 -25.90 -1.55
C ARG A 237 1.24 -24.45 -1.24
N MET A 238 1.27 -23.60 -2.28
CA MET A 238 1.49 -22.16 -2.16
C MET A 238 0.21 -21.40 -2.43
N ILE A 239 0.05 -20.27 -1.80
CA ILE A 239 -0.96 -19.27 -2.09
C ILE A 239 -0.19 -18.03 -2.54
N ASP A 240 -0.42 -17.61 -3.77
CA ASP A 240 0.18 -16.40 -4.33
C ASP A 240 -0.84 -15.26 -4.27
N LEU A 241 -0.43 -14.14 -3.66
CA LEU A 241 -1.18 -12.89 -3.64
C LEU A 241 -0.49 -11.89 -4.53
N ILE A 242 -1.14 -11.50 -5.63
CA ILE A 242 -0.62 -10.53 -6.61
C ILE A 242 -1.74 -9.55 -6.93
N SER A 243 -1.65 -8.35 -6.38
CA SER A 243 -2.69 -7.33 -6.55
C SER A 243 -2.59 -6.58 -7.89
N ARG A 244 -1.39 -6.45 -8.43
CA ARG A 244 -1.07 -5.69 -9.65
C ARG A 244 -0.28 -6.57 -10.64
N PRO A 245 -0.96 -7.55 -11.29
CA PRO A 245 -0.29 -8.46 -12.21
C PRO A 245 0.28 -7.73 -13.42
N VAL A 246 1.42 -8.18 -13.89
CA VAL A 246 2.00 -7.75 -15.17
C VAL A 246 1.49 -8.59 -16.33
N PRO A 247 1.56 -8.09 -17.59
CA PRO A 247 1.27 -8.87 -18.78
C PRO A 247 2.11 -10.16 -18.86
N ASP A 248 1.60 -11.20 -19.52
CA ASP A 248 2.22 -12.53 -19.54
C ASP A 248 3.68 -12.52 -19.97
N MET A 249 4.02 -11.75 -20.99
CA MET A 249 5.38 -11.62 -21.50
C MET A 249 6.37 -11.05 -20.47
N LEU A 250 5.88 -10.24 -19.53
CA LEU A 250 6.70 -9.65 -18.47
C LEU A 250 6.80 -10.53 -17.23
N LYS A 251 5.92 -11.53 -17.05
CA LYS A 251 5.89 -12.37 -15.86
C LYS A 251 7.24 -13.00 -15.50
N PRO A 252 8.00 -13.58 -16.45
CA PRO A 252 9.32 -14.11 -16.11
C PRO A 252 10.29 -13.04 -15.60
N ALA A 253 10.28 -11.84 -16.23
CA ALA A 253 11.11 -10.73 -15.80
C ALA A 253 10.77 -10.23 -14.37
N TYR A 254 9.52 -10.37 -13.94
CA TYR A 254 9.03 -10.04 -12.61
C TYR A 254 8.99 -11.24 -11.66
N ASN A 255 9.69 -12.30 -12.01
CA ASN A 255 9.75 -13.52 -11.20
C ASN A 255 8.34 -14.06 -10.87
N PHE A 256 7.43 -14.01 -11.84
CA PHE A 256 5.99 -14.34 -11.71
C PHE A 256 5.28 -13.58 -10.58
N GLY A 257 5.79 -12.40 -10.23
CA GLY A 257 5.10 -11.41 -9.40
C GLY A 257 4.35 -10.39 -10.25
N GLY A 258 3.99 -9.30 -9.60
CA GLY A 258 3.39 -8.12 -10.21
C GLY A 258 4.20 -6.86 -9.96
N LEU A 259 3.61 -5.72 -10.27
CA LEU A 259 4.18 -4.42 -9.94
C LEU A 259 4.06 -4.17 -8.44
N SER A 260 5.18 -3.92 -7.77
CA SER A 260 5.16 -3.48 -6.38
C SER A 260 4.59 -2.05 -6.28
N LEU A 261 3.93 -1.75 -5.17
CA LEU A 261 3.48 -0.38 -4.90
C LEU A 261 4.68 0.57 -4.76
N VAL A 262 5.77 0.08 -4.19
CA VAL A 262 7.05 0.80 -4.07
C VAL A 262 7.57 1.25 -5.42
N GLN A 263 7.63 0.34 -6.41
CA GLN A 263 8.09 0.64 -7.77
C GLN A 263 7.21 1.69 -8.46
N ILE A 264 5.89 1.58 -8.30
CA ILE A 264 4.94 2.53 -8.90
C ILE A 264 5.04 3.90 -8.23
N ALA A 265 5.22 3.93 -6.92
CA ALA A 265 5.29 5.16 -6.14
C ALA A 265 6.65 5.87 -6.24
N GLU A 266 7.72 5.18 -6.65
CA GLU A 266 9.09 5.69 -6.66
C GLU A 266 9.24 7.08 -7.30
N PRO A 267 8.75 7.35 -8.52
CA PRO A 267 8.91 8.67 -9.14
C PRO A 267 8.20 9.78 -8.35
N TYR A 268 7.11 9.48 -7.68
CA TYR A 268 6.32 10.44 -6.91
C TYR A 268 6.94 10.71 -5.54
N VAL A 269 7.42 9.67 -4.87
CA VAL A 269 8.15 9.80 -3.60
C VAL A 269 9.47 10.55 -3.83
N ASN A 270 10.21 10.22 -4.88
CA ASN A 270 11.45 10.92 -5.23
C ASN A 270 11.19 12.41 -5.54
N ASN A 271 10.08 12.73 -6.22
CA ASN A 271 9.69 14.11 -6.45
C ASN A 271 9.37 14.84 -5.15
N TRP A 272 8.60 14.20 -4.25
CA TRP A 272 8.30 14.74 -2.93
C TRP A 272 9.58 15.00 -2.11
N LEU A 273 10.47 14.03 -2.01
CA LEU A 273 11.74 14.15 -1.27
C LEU A 273 12.61 15.28 -1.84
N ARG A 274 12.76 15.34 -3.18
CA ARG A 274 13.51 16.37 -3.86
C ARG A 274 12.91 17.76 -3.65
N THR A 275 11.60 17.90 -3.71
CA THR A 275 10.91 19.16 -3.44
C THR A 275 11.14 19.62 -2.01
N ARG A 276 11.04 18.69 -1.04
CA ARG A 276 11.31 18.98 0.38
C ARG A 276 12.73 19.43 0.61
N ASP A 277 13.71 18.76 0.03
CA ASP A 277 15.13 19.10 0.16
C ASP A 277 15.41 20.47 -0.49
N SER A 278 14.85 20.72 -1.69
CA SER A 278 14.98 22.03 -2.37
C SER A 278 14.37 23.17 -1.56
N VAL A 279 13.22 22.96 -0.93
CA VAL A 279 12.63 23.96 -0.03
C VAL A 279 13.52 24.18 1.20
N GLY A 280 14.09 23.11 1.77
CA GLY A 280 15.05 23.19 2.85
C GLY A 280 16.29 24.01 2.48
N ASP A 281 16.89 23.75 1.32
CA ASP A 281 18.03 24.49 0.78
C ASP A 281 17.69 25.96 0.52
N MET A 282 16.51 26.25 -0.02
CA MET A 282 16.05 27.63 -0.21
C MET A 282 15.86 28.35 1.11
N LEU A 283 15.36 27.70 2.17
CA LEU A 283 15.24 28.26 3.50
C LEU A 283 16.62 28.56 4.12
N HIS A 284 17.60 27.72 3.86
CA HIS A 284 19.00 27.98 4.30
C HIS A 284 19.67 29.10 3.52
N SER A 285 19.35 29.26 2.23
CA SER A 285 19.96 30.25 1.33
C SER A 285 19.02 31.41 0.95
N PHE A 286 17.88 31.58 1.67
CA PHE A 286 16.88 32.60 1.31
C PHE A 286 17.45 34.02 1.34
N SER A 287 18.48 34.26 2.10
CA SER A 287 19.22 35.54 2.19
C SER A 287 20.63 35.35 1.73
N LEU A 288 20.91 35.76 0.49
CA LEU A 288 22.28 35.84 -0.01
C LEU A 288 22.82 37.20 0.36
N SER A 289 23.85 37.21 1.22
CA SER A 289 24.57 38.41 1.60
C SER A 289 25.92 38.41 0.92
N GLY A 290 26.33 39.51 0.38
CA GLY A 290 27.63 39.68 -0.26
C GLY A 290 28.23 41.04 -0.01
N ILE A 291 29.54 41.12 -0.17
CA ILE A 291 30.28 42.37 -0.13
C ILE A 291 30.75 42.64 -1.53
N MET A 292 30.35 43.75 -2.11
CA MET A 292 30.94 44.26 -3.36
C MET A 292 32.26 44.95 -3.03
N THR A 293 33.35 44.48 -3.63
CA THR A 293 34.67 45.04 -3.50
C THR A 293 35.40 45.03 -4.83
N ASP A 294 36.42 45.86 -4.99
CA ASP A 294 37.22 45.91 -6.22
C ASP A 294 38.05 44.62 -6.39
N MET A 295 37.55 43.69 -7.24
CA MET A 295 38.22 42.44 -7.54
C MET A 295 39.49 42.60 -8.39
N SER A 296 39.71 43.76 -9.01
CA SER A 296 40.93 44.01 -9.82
C SER A 296 42.20 43.91 -9.01
N GLN A 297 42.17 44.30 -7.74
CA GLN A 297 43.28 44.18 -6.80
C GLN A 297 43.50 42.73 -6.33
N ALA A 298 42.44 41.92 -6.25
CA ALA A 298 42.54 40.52 -5.89
C ALA A 298 43.12 39.65 -7.03
N LEU A 299 42.81 40.00 -8.28
CA LEU A 299 43.26 39.28 -9.48
C LEU A 299 44.68 39.67 -9.93
N THR A 300 45.15 40.88 -9.64
CA THR A 300 46.49 41.35 -10.04
C THR A 300 47.66 40.87 -9.19
N GLY A 301 47.44 39.89 -8.32
CA GLY A 301 48.52 39.22 -7.58
C GLY A 301 49.14 40.02 -6.40
N LYS A 302 48.67 41.22 -6.12
CA LYS A 302 48.99 41.94 -4.88
C LYS A 302 48.03 41.43 -3.79
N ARG A 303 48.23 40.17 -3.38
CA ARG A 303 47.46 39.58 -2.31
C ARG A 303 47.68 40.36 -1.02
N ASP A 304 46.68 41.12 -0.62
CA ASP A 304 46.57 41.49 0.79
C ASP A 304 46.34 40.20 1.57
N PRO A 305 47.27 39.75 2.44
CA PRO A 305 47.15 38.52 3.20
C PRO A 305 45.91 38.51 4.12
N ASN A 306 45.28 39.65 4.30
CA ASN A 306 44.09 39.80 5.13
C ASN A 306 42.80 39.58 4.35
N TYR A 307 42.80 39.53 3.01
CA TYR A 307 41.61 39.37 2.19
C TYR A 307 40.90 38.01 2.43
N ALA A 308 41.70 36.94 2.44
CA ALA A 308 41.16 35.60 2.73
C ALA A 308 40.64 35.49 4.17
N LYS A 309 41.34 36.10 5.12
CA LYS A 309 40.90 36.15 6.52
C LYS A 309 39.60 36.95 6.70
N ARG A 310 39.44 38.03 5.93
CA ARG A 310 38.19 38.82 5.94
C ARG A 310 37.03 38.04 5.34
N ALA A 311 37.26 37.35 4.22
CA ALA A 311 36.22 36.48 3.63
C ALA A 311 35.81 35.33 4.57
N GLU A 312 36.80 34.76 5.29
CA GLU A 312 36.55 33.75 6.31
C GLU A 312 35.78 34.32 7.51
N LEU A 313 36.16 35.50 7.98
CA LEU A 313 35.48 36.20 9.07
C LEU A 313 34.03 36.53 8.65
N PHE A 314 33.84 37.04 7.41
CA PHE A 314 32.51 37.31 6.86
C PHE A 314 31.65 36.04 6.82
N ASN A 315 32.18 34.92 6.36
CA ASN A 315 31.47 33.63 6.36
C ASN A 315 31.11 33.16 7.77
N ARG A 316 31.94 33.37 8.77
CA ARG A 316 31.69 33.02 10.17
C ARG A 316 30.65 33.93 10.85
N THR A 317 30.61 35.23 10.43
CA THR A 317 29.70 36.22 11.05
C THR A 317 28.44 36.49 10.23
N ARG A 318 28.25 35.72 9.14
CA ARG A 318 27.12 35.85 8.21
C ARG A 318 25.76 35.48 8.85
N ASP A 319 25.75 34.77 9.96
CA ASP A 319 24.53 34.44 10.68
C ASP A 319 23.85 35.70 11.24
N ASN A 320 22.51 35.69 11.26
CA ASN A 320 21.69 36.82 11.72
C ASN A 320 21.96 37.35 13.15
N ARG A 321 22.98 36.82 13.82
CA ARG A 321 23.39 37.16 15.18
C ARG A 321 24.78 37.79 15.24
N GLY A 322 25.48 37.93 14.11
CA GLY A 322 26.83 38.46 14.06
C GLY A 322 26.87 39.96 13.72
N LEU A 323 27.87 40.69 14.26
CA LEU A 323 28.15 42.07 13.89
C LEU A 323 29.01 42.09 12.60
N LEU A 324 28.51 42.67 11.53
CA LEU A 324 29.23 42.86 10.28
C LEU A 324 29.89 44.23 10.26
N MET A 325 31.20 44.28 10.18
CA MET A 325 31.98 45.54 10.01
C MET A 325 32.46 45.66 8.58
N LEU A 326 32.09 46.76 7.90
CA LEU A 326 32.47 47.08 6.52
C LEU A 326 33.29 48.35 6.45
N ASP A 327 34.18 48.45 5.47
CA ASP A 327 34.88 49.67 5.16
C ASP A 327 33.96 50.62 4.36
N LYS A 328 33.60 51.74 4.98
CA LYS A 328 32.63 52.71 4.44
C LYS A 328 33.02 53.27 3.04
N GLN A 329 34.29 53.22 2.67
CA GLN A 329 34.74 53.81 1.43
C GLN A 329 35.01 52.80 0.29
N LYS A 330 35.18 51.52 0.62
CA LYS A 330 35.63 50.49 -0.33
C LYS A 330 34.72 49.30 -0.46
N GLU A 331 33.76 49.17 0.39
CA GLU A 331 32.90 47.97 0.46
C GLU A 331 31.44 48.38 0.52
N GLU A 332 30.63 47.74 -0.28
CA GLU A 332 29.17 47.87 -0.30
C GLU A 332 28.54 46.51 0.02
N PHE A 333 27.64 46.52 0.99
CA PHE A 333 26.88 45.34 1.35
C PHE A 333 25.63 45.26 0.49
N PHE A 334 25.41 44.11 -0.10
CA PHE A 334 24.14 43.81 -0.72
C PHE A 334 23.49 42.56 -0.10
N GLN A 335 22.20 42.56 -0.02
CA GLN A 335 21.43 41.42 0.42
C GLN A 335 20.33 41.17 -0.62
N PHE A 336 20.30 39.95 -1.11
CA PHE A 336 19.24 39.48 -2.01
C PHE A 336 18.39 38.49 -1.25
N ASN A 337 17.10 38.82 -1.08
CA ASN A 337 16.15 37.93 -0.44
C ASN A 337 15.31 37.24 -1.52
N THR A 338 15.37 35.91 -1.57
CA THR A 338 14.53 35.11 -2.45
C THR A 338 13.10 35.10 -1.91
N PRO A 339 12.07 35.39 -2.73
CA PRO A 339 10.70 35.30 -2.28
C PRO A 339 10.34 33.86 -1.93
N LEU A 340 9.85 33.63 -0.71
CA LEU A 340 9.45 32.31 -0.22
C LEU A 340 7.95 32.01 -0.44
N SER A 341 7.21 32.98 -1.03
CA SER A 341 5.80 32.82 -1.32
C SER A 341 5.54 31.72 -2.36
N GLY A 342 4.60 30.81 -2.10
CA GLY A 342 4.23 29.73 -3.01
C GLY A 342 5.00 28.43 -2.83
N LEU A 343 6.03 28.37 -1.98
CA LEU A 343 6.77 27.14 -1.71
C LEU A 343 5.92 26.11 -0.97
N ASP A 344 5.06 26.56 -0.07
CA ASP A 344 4.08 25.76 0.63
C ASP A 344 3.09 25.10 -0.34
N THR A 345 2.63 25.83 -1.35
CA THR A 345 1.74 25.28 -2.39
C THR A 345 2.43 24.22 -3.24
N LEU A 346 3.68 24.46 -3.66
CA LEU A 346 4.44 23.48 -4.43
C LEU A 346 4.70 22.20 -3.64
N GLN A 347 5.04 22.36 -2.36
CA GLN A 347 5.24 21.21 -1.47
C GLN A 347 3.93 20.44 -1.24
N ALA A 348 2.81 21.11 -1.04
CA ALA A 348 1.50 20.50 -0.91
C ALA A 348 1.10 19.72 -2.18
N GLN A 349 1.31 20.28 -3.38
CA GLN A 349 1.05 19.58 -4.64
C GLN A 349 1.91 18.33 -4.82
N ALA A 350 3.19 18.39 -4.48
CA ALA A 350 4.06 17.22 -4.54
C ALA A 350 3.60 16.11 -3.57
N GLN A 351 3.10 16.51 -2.40
CA GLN A 351 2.53 15.59 -1.40
C GLN A 351 1.21 14.97 -1.89
N GLU A 352 0.33 15.75 -2.50
CA GLU A 352 -0.93 15.26 -3.08
C GLU A 352 -0.67 14.24 -4.20
N HIS A 353 0.29 14.49 -5.08
CA HIS A 353 0.69 13.54 -6.12
C HIS A 353 1.21 12.23 -5.53
N MET A 354 1.93 12.27 -4.40
CA MET A 354 2.39 11.07 -3.70
C MET A 354 1.20 10.28 -3.12
N PHE A 355 0.19 10.95 -2.56
CA PHE A 355 -1.01 10.28 -2.05
C PHE A 355 -1.85 9.67 -3.17
N PHE A 356 -1.96 10.32 -4.32
CA PHE A 356 -2.70 9.85 -5.49
C PHE A 356 -2.30 8.43 -5.91
N VAL A 357 -1.00 8.13 -5.95
CA VAL A 357 -0.47 6.82 -6.38
C VAL A 357 -0.91 5.69 -5.47
N SER A 358 -0.98 5.95 -4.16
CA SER A 358 -1.42 4.96 -3.18
C SER A 358 -2.94 4.87 -3.05
N ALA A 359 -3.69 5.83 -3.62
CA ALA A 359 -5.13 6.03 -3.45
C ALA A 359 -5.55 6.13 -1.96
N ILE A 360 -4.62 6.48 -1.07
CA ILE A 360 -4.88 6.64 0.37
C ILE A 360 -5.20 8.11 0.65
N PRO A 361 -6.34 8.43 1.26
CA PRO A 361 -6.68 9.79 1.65
C PRO A 361 -5.63 10.41 2.57
N SER A 362 -5.36 11.71 2.42
CA SER A 362 -4.37 12.44 3.22
C SER A 362 -4.59 12.30 4.73
N VAL A 363 -5.84 12.23 5.16
CA VAL A 363 -6.23 12.00 6.55
C VAL A 363 -5.76 10.63 7.07
N LYS A 364 -5.87 9.58 6.26
CA LYS A 364 -5.41 8.23 6.61
C LYS A 364 -3.90 8.08 6.53
N PHE A 365 -3.29 8.77 5.55
CA PHE A 365 -1.85 8.70 5.34
C PHE A 365 -1.06 9.50 6.37
N ALA A 366 -1.40 10.77 6.55
CA ALA A 366 -0.63 11.74 7.33
C ALA A 366 -1.40 12.39 8.49
N GLY A 367 -2.68 12.07 8.68
CA GLY A 367 -3.53 12.72 9.67
C GLY A 367 -3.89 14.17 9.34
N LEU A 368 -3.70 14.59 8.07
CA LEU A 368 -3.96 15.95 7.62
C LEU A 368 -5.40 16.07 7.12
N SER A 369 -6.15 17.00 7.69
CA SER A 369 -7.48 17.33 7.16
C SER A 369 -7.34 18.14 5.88
N PRO A 370 -8.15 17.84 4.83
CA PRO A 370 -8.13 18.62 3.61
C PRO A 370 -8.54 20.07 3.90
N THR A 371 -7.85 21.02 3.23
CA THR A 371 -8.16 22.45 3.31
C THR A 371 -9.11 22.82 2.17
N GLY A 372 -10.27 23.41 2.46
CA GLY A 372 -11.20 23.90 1.46
C GLY A 372 -12.67 23.81 1.85
N LEU A 373 -13.56 24.16 0.90
CA LEU A 373 -15.02 24.20 1.06
C LEU A 373 -15.65 22.82 1.37
N ASN A 374 -14.97 21.72 1.05
CA ASN A 374 -15.37 20.34 1.35
C ASN A 374 -14.47 19.74 2.43
N ALA A 375 -14.37 20.37 3.58
CA ALA A 375 -13.52 19.96 4.69
C ALA A 375 -13.92 18.61 5.34
N SER A 376 -14.96 17.91 4.85
CA SER A 376 -15.31 16.58 5.32
C SER A 376 -14.53 15.55 4.51
N SER A 377 -13.50 14.98 5.11
CA SER A 377 -12.77 13.82 4.57
C SER A 377 -13.62 12.53 4.52
N GLU A 378 -14.87 12.58 4.93
CA GLU A 378 -15.75 11.40 5.04
C GLU A 378 -16.01 10.76 3.67
N GLY A 379 -16.26 11.58 2.64
CA GLY A 379 -16.45 11.09 1.27
C GLY A 379 -15.22 10.38 0.71
N GLU A 380 -14.03 10.93 0.92
CA GLU A 380 -12.77 10.32 0.49
C GLU A 380 -12.49 9.01 1.22
N ILE A 381 -12.71 8.99 2.55
CA ILE A 381 -12.56 7.79 3.37
C ILE A 381 -13.53 6.70 2.90
N ARG A 382 -14.76 7.04 2.55
CA ARG A 382 -15.75 6.08 2.04
C ARG A 382 -15.30 5.46 0.71
N VAL A 383 -14.87 6.28 -0.25
CA VAL A 383 -14.35 5.79 -1.54
C VAL A 383 -13.11 4.91 -1.32
N PHE A 384 -12.24 5.29 -0.40
CA PHE A 384 -11.09 4.47 -0.03
C PHE A 384 -11.52 3.11 0.53
N TYR A 385 -12.47 3.07 1.46
CA TYR A 385 -12.97 1.80 2.01
C TYR A 385 -13.64 0.92 0.96
N ASP A 386 -14.39 1.49 0.03
CA ASP A 386 -14.98 0.75 -1.09
C ASP A 386 -13.89 0.12 -1.97
N THR A 387 -12.83 0.88 -2.24
CA THR A 387 -11.65 0.40 -2.99
C THR A 387 -10.95 -0.74 -2.26
N ILE A 388 -10.72 -0.61 -0.95
CA ILE A 388 -10.10 -1.64 -0.13
C ILE A 388 -10.98 -2.90 -0.05
N ALA A 389 -12.28 -2.76 0.11
CA ALA A 389 -13.23 -3.89 0.13
C ALA A 389 -13.25 -4.66 -1.20
N ALA A 390 -13.25 -3.94 -2.32
CA ALA A 390 -13.15 -4.54 -3.65
C ALA A 390 -11.81 -5.26 -3.85
N LEU A 391 -10.70 -4.68 -3.41
CA LEU A 391 -9.37 -5.27 -3.46
C LEU A 391 -9.29 -6.53 -2.58
N ALA A 392 -9.78 -6.47 -1.34
CA ALA A 392 -9.83 -7.61 -0.42
C ALA A 392 -10.66 -8.77 -1.00
N THR A 393 -11.83 -8.47 -1.55
CA THR A 393 -12.68 -9.48 -2.19
C THR A 393 -11.99 -10.13 -3.38
N ARG A 394 -11.37 -9.35 -4.24
CA ARG A 394 -10.67 -9.85 -5.43
C ARG A 394 -9.45 -10.69 -5.07
N LEU A 395 -8.64 -10.23 -4.12
CA LEU A 395 -7.34 -10.83 -3.81
C LEU A 395 -7.44 -11.97 -2.80
N LEU A 396 -8.29 -11.83 -1.77
CA LEU A 396 -8.29 -12.72 -0.61
C LEU A 396 -9.41 -13.77 -0.63
N LYS A 397 -10.55 -13.55 -1.30
CA LYS A 397 -11.72 -14.42 -1.21
C LYS A 397 -11.42 -15.88 -1.59
N LYS A 398 -10.79 -16.12 -2.74
CA LYS A 398 -10.45 -17.48 -3.21
C LYS A 398 -9.39 -18.15 -2.32
N PRO A 399 -8.27 -17.50 -1.98
CA PRO A 399 -7.28 -18.04 -1.07
C PRO A 399 -7.82 -18.36 0.33
N LEU A 400 -8.64 -17.48 0.88
CA LEU A 400 -9.28 -17.71 2.18
C LEU A 400 -10.25 -18.90 2.17
N LYS A 401 -11.03 -19.05 1.08
CA LYS A 401 -11.90 -20.24 0.95
C LYS A 401 -11.08 -21.52 0.93
N LYS A 402 -9.94 -21.53 0.20
CA LYS A 402 -9.00 -22.67 0.20
C LYS A 402 -8.49 -22.98 1.60
N VAL A 403 -8.09 -21.95 2.37
CA VAL A 403 -7.61 -22.12 3.75
C VAL A 403 -8.73 -22.62 4.66
N LEU A 404 -9.94 -22.07 4.54
CA LEU A 404 -11.09 -22.50 5.34
C LEU A 404 -11.43 -23.97 5.09
N ASP A 405 -11.42 -24.45 3.85
CA ASP A 405 -11.66 -25.82 3.48
C ASP A 405 -10.59 -26.76 4.07
N ILE A 406 -9.32 -26.34 4.03
CA ILE A 406 -8.22 -27.09 4.64
C ILE A 406 -8.36 -27.17 6.18
N ILE A 407 -8.76 -26.07 6.82
CA ILE A 407 -9.01 -26.05 8.27
C ILE A 407 -10.19 -26.97 8.60
N GLN A 408 -11.28 -26.95 7.82
CA GLN A 408 -12.42 -27.85 8.02
C GLN A 408 -11.97 -29.32 7.97
N LEU A 409 -11.19 -29.70 6.96
CA LEU A 409 -10.64 -31.07 6.86
C LEU A 409 -9.76 -31.41 8.06
N SER A 410 -8.91 -30.51 8.48
CA SER A 410 -8.03 -30.74 9.62
C SER A 410 -8.75 -30.83 10.96
N GLU A 411 -9.82 -30.05 11.17
CA GLU A 411 -10.57 -30.06 12.45
C GLU A 411 -11.65 -31.16 12.47
N PHE A 412 -12.42 -31.29 11.37
CA PHE A 412 -13.60 -32.17 11.35
C PHE A 412 -13.39 -33.44 10.51
N GLY A 413 -12.49 -33.42 9.52
CA GLY A 413 -12.25 -34.48 8.55
C GLY A 413 -13.18 -34.45 7.35
N ASP A 414 -14.08 -33.48 7.26
CA ASP A 414 -15.03 -33.26 6.17
C ASP A 414 -15.20 -31.76 5.89
N ILE A 415 -15.67 -31.43 4.69
CA ILE A 415 -16.00 -30.05 4.29
C ILE A 415 -17.51 -29.90 4.26
N ASP A 416 -18.04 -28.97 5.01
CA ASP A 416 -19.41 -28.50 4.90
C ASP A 416 -19.49 -27.39 3.86
N PRO A 417 -20.12 -27.61 2.69
CA PRO A 417 -20.18 -26.62 1.62
C PRO A 417 -21.01 -25.39 1.98
N ASP A 418 -21.93 -25.52 2.95
CA ASP A 418 -22.81 -24.43 3.39
C ASP A 418 -22.09 -23.47 4.35
N ILE A 419 -20.94 -23.87 4.90
CA ILE A 419 -20.10 -22.97 5.69
C ILE A 419 -19.27 -22.09 4.75
N THR A 420 -19.53 -20.81 4.87
CA THR A 420 -18.84 -19.77 4.09
C THR A 420 -18.42 -18.61 4.99
N PHE A 421 -17.87 -17.57 4.42
CA PHE A 421 -17.51 -16.36 5.15
C PHE A 421 -17.86 -15.10 4.35
N GLU A 422 -18.03 -14.01 5.06
CA GLU A 422 -18.16 -12.66 4.50
C GLU A 422 -17.13 -11.75 5.11
N PHE A 423 -16.66 -10.75 4.31
CA PHE A 423 -15.87 -9.67 4.84
C PHE A 423 -16.77 -8.69 5.57
N GLU A 424 -16.40 -8.30 6.78
CA GLU A 424 -17.13 -7.28 7.51
C GLU A 424 -16.95 -5.90 6.86
N PRO A 425 -18.01 -5.08 6.79
CA PRO A 425 -17.91 -3.74 6.21
C PRO A 425 -16.89 -2.86 6.92
N LEU A 426 -16.04 -2.17 6.16
CA LEU A 426 -15.02 -1.27 6.71
C LEU A 426 -15.62 0.04 7.25
N HIS A 427 -16.73 0.47 6.68
CA HIS A 427 -17.45 1.67 7.10
C HIS A 427 -18.42 1.34 8.22
N GLU A 428 -18.17 1.91 9.39
CA GLU A 428 -19.10 1.86 10.51
C GLU A 428 -19.96 3.11 10.50
N LEU A 429 -21.27 2.92 10.50
CA LEU A 429 -22.21 4.00 10.69
C LEU A 429 -22.07 4.55 12.11
N THR A 430 -22.08 5.87 12.23
CA THR A 430 -22.12 6.51 13.55
C THR A 430 -23.42 6.14 14.27
N ARG A 431 -23.43 6.22 15.59
CA ARG A 431 -24.68 5.97 16.36
C ARG A 431 -25.83 6.87 15.92
N GLU A 432 -25.53 8.08 15.51
CA GLU A 432 -26.51 9.03 14.99
C GLU A 432 -27.05 8.59 13.62
N GLN A 433 -26.17 8.17 12.71
CA GLN A 433 -26.58 7.64 11.40
C GLN A 433 -27.42 6.37 11.57
N LEU A 434 -27.04 5.46 12.46
CA LEU A 434 -27.83 4.25 12.77
C LEU A 434 -29.20 4.60 13.34
N ALA A 435 -29.27 5.58 14.25
CA ALA A 435 -30.54 6.03 14.81
C ALA A 435 -31.44 6.66 13.74
N ASN A 436 -30.88 7.45 12.81
CA ASN A 436 -31.62 8.02 11.69
C ASN A 436 -32.11 6.95 10.70
N ILE A 437 -31.28 5.94 10.38
CA ILE A 437 -31.67 4.82 9.53
C ILE A 437 -32.83 4.07 10.17
N ARG A 438 -32.71 3.69 11.45
CA ARG A 438 -33.78 2.98 12.17
C ARG A 438 -35.08 3.77 12.25
N LYS A 439 -34.97 5.09 12.41
CA LYS A 439 -36.13 5.97 12.38
C LYS A 439 -36.80 5.94 10.99
N THR A 440 -36.02 6.05 9.92
CA THR A 440 -36.53 6.01 8.55
C THR A 440 -37.13 4.64 8.21
N GLU A 441 -36.52 3.55 8.68
CA GLU A 441 -37.03 2.20 8.55
C GLU A 441 -38.36 2.05 9.28
N ALA A 442 -38.48 2.53 10.52
CA ALA A 442 -39.73 2.49 11.29
C ALA A 442 -40.82 3.34 10.64
N GLU A 443 -40.52 4.51 10.09
CA GLU A 443 -41.47 5.32 9.31
C GLU A 443 -41.93 4.59 8.05
N THR A 444 -41.01 3.88 7.36
CA THR A 444 -41.31 3.07 6.17
C THR A 444 -42.21 1.90 6.51
N ASP A 445 -41.94 1.20 7.62
CA ASP A 445 -42.76 0.09 8.10
C ASP A 445 -44.16 0.55 8.46
N GLN A 446 -44.32 1.68 9.12
CA GLN A 446 -45.61 2.26 9.45
C GLN A 446 -46.40 2.61 8.17
N ILE A 447 -45.75 3.08 7.11
CA ILE A 447 -46.40 3.32 5.83
C ILE A 447 -46.88 2.01 5.18
N TYR A 448 -46.03 0.98 5.18
CA TYR A 448 -46.40 -0.34 4.62
C TYR A 448 -47.50 -1.03 5.41
N GLU A 449 -47.47 -0.91 6.74
CA GLU A 449 -48.54 -1.42 7.61
C GLU A 449 -49.87 -0.69 7.32
N SER A 450 -49.85 0.64 7.25
CA SER A 450 -51.06 1.42 6.95
C SER A 450 -51.63 1.15 5.55
N ALA A 451 -50.77 0.80 4.59
CA ALA A 451 -51.12 0.38 3.24
C ALA A 451 -51.60 -1.09 3.17
N GLY A 452 -51.55 -1.86 4.26
CA GLY A 452 -51.86 -3.28 4.28
C GLY A 452 -50.88 -4.18 3.52
N ALA A 453 -49.69 -3.68 3.21
CA ALA A 453 -48.65 -4.41 2.48
C ALA A 453 -47.89 -5.38 3.38
N VAL A 454 -47.73 -5.05 4.67
CA VAL A 454 -47.03 -5.83 5.69
C VAL A 454 -47.85 -5.82 6.96
N THR A 455 -47.85 -6.92 7.70
CA THR A 455 -48.53 -7.04 8.99
C THR A 455 -47.59 -6.66 10.15
N ASN A 456 -48.14 -6.23 11.28
CA ASN A 456 -47.42 -5.97 12.52
C ASN A 456 -46.56 -7.16 12.96
N ASN A 457 -47.01 -8.37 12.78
CA ASN A 457 -46.27 -9.57 13.15
C ASN A 457 -45.04 -9.79 12.26
N GLU A 458 -45.13 -9.53 10.96
CA GLU A 458 -43.99 -9.62 10.04
C GLU A 458 -42.92 -8.55 10.35
N VAL A 459 -43.31 -7.32 10.74
CA VAL A 459 -42.39 -6.28 11.19
C VAL A 459 -41.70 -6.70 12.49
N ARG A 460 -42.43 -7.27 13.43
CA ARG A 460 -41.88 -7.78 14.70
C ARG A 460 -40.89 -8.92 14.49
N GLU A 461 -41.25 -9.90 13.64
CA GLU A 461 -40.35 -11.00 13.28
C GLU A 461 -39.07 -10.50 12.62
N ARG A 462 -39.18 -9.52 11.71
CA ARG A 462 -38.02 -8.87 11.11
C ARG A 462 -37.16 -8.18 12.15
N LEU A 463 -37.75 -7.42 13.10
CA LEU A 463 -37.00 -6.74 14.17
C LEU A 463 -36.30 -7.72 15.12
N ALA A 464 -36.89 -8.89 15.36
CA ALA A 464 -36.31 -9.94 16.20
C ALA A 464 -35.18 -10.70 15.51
N THR A 465 -35.26 -10.85 14.17
CA THR A 465 -34.27 -11.63 13.37
C THR A 465 -33.15 -10.77 12.78
N ALA A 466 -33.35 -9.45 12.62
CA ALA A 466 -32.34 -8.57 12.05
C ALA A 466 -31.10 -8.46 12.98
N PRO A 467 -29.89 -8.80 12.50
CA PRO A 467 -28.68 -8.86 13.34
C PRO A 467 -28.28 -7.49 13.92
N ASP A 468 -28.66 -6.40 13.26
CA ASP A 468 -28.36 -5.02 13.68
C ASP A 468 -29.50 -4.38 14.50
N SER A 469 -30.56 -5.13 14.76
CA SER A 469 -31.69 -4.67 15.58
C SER A 469 -31.34 -4.69 17.08
N PRO A 470 -31.66 -3.62 17.84
CA PRO A 470 -31.53 -3.65 19.30
C PRO A 470 -32.48 -4.67 19.96
N TYR A 471 -33.40 -5.24 19.19
CA TYR A 471 -34.39 -6.24 19.61
C TYR A 471 -34.03 -7.65 19.13
N SER A 472 -32.85 -7.83 18.52
CA SER A 472 -32.38 -9.15 18.05
C SER A 472 -32.30 -10.13 19.23
N GLY A 473 -32.92 -11.31 19.06
CA GLY A 473 -32.98 -12.34 20.09
C GLY A 473 -34.05 -12.15 21.17
N ILE A 474 -34.87 -11.12 21.06
CA ILE A 474 -36.03 -10.96 21.92
C ILE A 474 -37.21 -11.74 21.29
N ASP A 475 -37.88 -12.56 22.10
CA ASP A 475 -39.11 -13.20 21.65
C ASP A 475 -40.23 -12.16 21.50
N LEU A 476 -40.50 -11.77 20.27
CA LEU A 476 -41.56 -10.84 19.92
C LEU A 476 -42.83 -11.56 19.38
N SER A 477 -42.95 -12.88 19.54
CA SER A 477 -44.06 -13.67 19.02
C SER A 477 -45.36 -13.54 19.84
N GLY A 478 -45.31 -12.93 21.05
CA GLY A 478 -46.48 -12.71 21.88
C GLY A 478 -47.53 -11.80 21.23
N GLU A 479 -48.82 -12.10 21.38
CA GLU A 479 -49.90 -11.21 20.96
C GLU A 479 -49.84 -9.87 21.70
N ILE A 480 -50.00 -8.76 20.95
CA ILE A 480 -50.10 -7.42 21.56
C ILE A 480 -51.54 -7.25 22.03
N GLU A 481 -51.76 -7.16 23.33
CA GLU A 481 -52.96 -6.52 23.83
C GLU A 481 -52.90 -5.03 23.44
N ILE A 482 -53.62 -4.67 22.40
CA ILE A 482 -53.86 -3.25 22.09
C ILE A 482 -54.78 -2.76 23.20
N VAL A 483 -54.20 -2.10 24.23
CA VAL A 483 -54.98 -1.30 25.17
C VAL A 483 -55.41 -0.07 24.38
N ASP A 484 -56.63 -0.11 23.85
CA ASP A 484 -57.31 1.08 23.38
C ASP A 484 -57.41 2.06 24.55
N THR A 485 -56.45 2.91 24.68
CA THR A 485 -56.57 4.14 25.47
C THR A 485 -57.42 5.10 24.67
N GLU A 486 -58.76 4.84 24.65
CA GLU A 486 -59.70 5.93 24.50
C GLU A 486 -59.41 6.86 25.67
N GLU A 487 -58.65 7.90 25.47
CA GLU A 487 -58.58 9.03 26.37
C GLU A 487 -60.00 9.62 26.45
N ASN A 488 -60.74 9.20 27.47
CA ASN A 488 -61.85 10.01 27.91
C ASN A 488 -61.26 11.41 28.21
N PRO A 489 -61.76 12.47 27.56
CA PRO A 489 -61.31 13.80 27.87
C PRO A 489 -61.62 14.04 29.40
N PRO A 490 -60.71 14.68 30.12
CA PRO A 490 -60.85 14.92 31.56
C PRO A 490 -62.19 15.61 31.78
N GLN A 491 -63.12 14.96 32.54
CA GLN A 491 -64.35 15.57 32.99
C GLN A 491 -63.95 16.75 33.87
N ASP A 492 -64.37 17.94 33.47
CA ASP A 492 -64.22 19.16 34.26
C ASP A 492 -65.01 18.98 35.57
N PRO A 493 -64.39 18.96 36.75
CA PRO A 493 -65.07 18.77 38.02
C PRO A 493 -65.97 19.94 38.42
N ASN A 494 -66.12 21.01 37.59
CA ASN A 494 -66.95 22.18 37.82
C ASN A 494 -68.06 22.39 36.80
N ALA A 495 -68.45 21.37 36.06
CA ALA A 495 -69.65 21.47 35.22
C ALA A 495 -70.91 21.37 36.12
N ASP A 496 -71.52 22.51 36.35
CA ASP A 496 -72.82 22.60 37.05
C ASP A 496 -73.92 21.79 36.32
N PRO A 497 -74.68 20.97 37.05
CA PRO A 497 -75.86 20.27 36.50
C PRO A 497 -77.05 21.20 36.66
N GLU A 498 -77.36 21.98 35.64
CA GLU A 498 -78.71 22.52 35.44
C GLU A 498 -78.73 23.43 34.22
N THR A 499 -79.33 22.99 33.14
CA THR A 499 -80.53 23.67 32.60
C THR A 499 -81.10 22.84 31.43
N ASP A 500 -81.97 21.99 31.84
CA ASP A 500 -83.02 21.44 30.93
C ASP A 500 -84.06 22.55 30.66
N PHE A 501 -84.10 23.06 29.43
CA PHE A 501 -85.22 23.87 28.95
C PHE A 501 -85.73 23.28 27.63
N THR A 502 -86.69 22.36 27.85
CA THR A 502 -87.80 22.14 26.94
C THR A 502 -88.45 23.43 26.53
N GLN A 503 -88.46 23.76 25.25
CA GLN A 503 -89.57 24.53 24.69
C GLN A 503 -90.05 23.88 23.37
N ARG A 504 -91.26 23.36 23.50
CA ARG A 504 -92.22 23.10 22.42
C ARG A 504 -92.57 24.42 21.73
N GLY A 505 -92.96 24.29 20.50
CA GLY A 505 -94.02 25.09 19.94
C GLY A 505 -93.74 25.79 18.66
N ASP A 506 -94.48 25.33 17.77
CA ASP A 506 -95.18 25.72 16.53
C ASP A 506 -94.40 25.66 15.23
#